data_9c1458de52b8321ee1a3cd2bada6fba3
#
_entry.id   9c1458de52b8321ee1a3cd2bada6fba3
#
_cell.length_a   1.000
_cell.length_b   1.000
_cell.length_c   1.000
_cell.angle_alpha   90.00
_cell.angle_beta   90.00
_cell.angle_gamma   90.00
#
_symmetry.space_group_name_H-M   'P 1'
#
loop_
_entity.id
_entity.type
_entity.pdbx_description
1 polymer ?
#
loop_
_entity_poly.entity_id
_entity_poly.type
_entity_poly.pdbx_seq_one_letter_code
_entity_poly.pdbx_strand_id
1 'polypeptide(L)'
;MTDPLRDKPVPKDTEQTTEPESWVALSLPIHKLRLDDPLEWISLGWRDFLRAPRVGLFFGSCFLLMGHSLLLVYEKAPAYVLALSAGFLVMGPFLCLGLYDVSRQLRAGEPPSLKRALFAWLPTKGAMGIFAGILLILELLWGRASLIVFAMSFDTIPSAQTTFGALFSLENIDF
;
A
#
# COMPACT_ATOMS: atom_id res chain seq x y z
N MET A 1 39.94 63.89 -11.73
CA MET A 1 40.00 62.58 -12.49
C MET A 1 38.87 61.74 -11.95
N THR A 2 37.68 61.90 -12.51
CA THR A 2 36.40 61.33 -12.05
C THR A 2 36.17 60.04 -12.82
N ASP A 3 35.99 58.96 -12.06
CA ASP A 3 35.74 57.60 -12.59
C ASP A 3 34.31 57.51 -13.18
N PRO A 4 34.13 57.22 -14.47
CA PRO A 4 32.86 57.24 -15.17
C PRO A 4 32.04 55.92 -14.97
N LEU A 5 32.46 55.02 -14.08
CA LEU A 5 31.80 53.71 -13.90
C LEU A 5 30.86 53.60 -12.69
N ARG A 6 30.59 54.74 -11.98
CA ARG A 6 29.83 54.72 -10.75
C ARG A 6 28.31 54.91 -10.90
N ASP A 7 27.82 55.17 -12.10
CA ASP A 7 26.40 55.47 -12.35
C ASP A 7 25.76 54.51 -13.37
N LYS A 8 25.82 53.21 -13.12
CA LYS A 8 24.87 52.31 -13.74
C LYS A 8 23.73 52.03 -12.78
N PRO A 9 22.49 52.40 -13.14
CA PRO A 9 21.34 52.04 -12.33
C PRO A 9 21.23 50.50 -12.30
N VAL A 10 21.22 49.96 -11.08
CA VAL A 10 20.88 48.55 -10.82
C VAL A 10 19.45 48.34 -11.33
N PRO A 11 19.18 47.35 -12.22
CA PRO A 11 17.83 47.03 -12.60
C PRO A 11 17.09 46.55 -11.37
N LYS A 12 16.13 47.34 -10.91
CA LYS A 12 15.11 46.94 -9.94
C LYS A 12 14.00 46.20 -10.68
N ASP A 13 14.21 45.02 -11.14
CA ASP A 13 13.11 44.16 -11.60
C ASP A 13 13.62 42.72 -11.66
N THR A 14 13.96 42.18 -10.49
CA THR A 14 13.81 40.77 -10.28
C THR A 14 12.66 40.60 -9.30
N GLU A 15 11.45 40.81 -9.77
CA GLU A 15 10.31 40.12 -9.19
C GLU A 15 10.66 38.64 -9.23
N GLN A 16 11.19 38.14 -8.12
CA GLN A 16 11.16 36.75 -7.80
C GLN A 16 9.68 36.38 -7.75
N THR A 17 9.14 36.00 -8.90
CA THR A 17 7.92 35.25 -8.98
C THR A 17 8.19 33.99 -8.17
N THR A 18 7.77 34.01 -6.92
CA THR A 18 7.74 32.88 -6.04
C THR A 18 6.67 31.96 -6.66
N GLU A 19 7.06 31.17 -7.66
CA GLU A 19 6.22 30.08 -8.13
C GLU A 19 5.95 29.19 -6.92
N PRO A 20 4.67 28.90 -6.63
CA PRO A 20 4.34 28.11 -5.47
C PRO A 20 5.03 26.75 -5.59
N GLU A 21 5.71 26.32 -4.54
CA GLU A 21 6.45 25.03 -4.43
C GLU A 21 5.66 23.80 -4.90
N SER A 22 4.34 23.94 -5.05
CA SER A 22 3.45 22.88 -5.57
C SER A 22 3.76 22.44 -7.00
N TRP A 23 4.37 23.29 -7.84
CA TRP A 23 4.71 22.95 -9.23
C TRP A 23 6.07 22.26 -9.36
N VAL A 24 6.95 22.41 -8.38
CA VAL A 24 8.25 21.72 -8.36
C VAL A 24 8.06 20.21 -8.15
N ALA A 25 7.01 19.80 -7.46
CA ALA A 25 6.68 18.38 -7.26
C ALA A 25 6.23 17.68 -8.54
N LEU A 26 5.75 18.43 -9.55
CA LEU A 26 5.29 17.90 -10.85
C LEU A 26 6.42 17.77 -11.88
N SER A 27 7.61 18.31 -11.60
CA SER A 27 8.77 18.24 -12.51
C SER A 27 9.69 17.04 -12.25
N LEU A 28 9.23 16.03 -11.50
CA LEU A 28 9.96 14.78 -11.31
C LEU A 28 10.19 14.10 -12.67
N PRO A 29 11.42 13.76 -13.04
CA PRO A 29 11.68 13.06 -14.27
C PRO A 29 11.02 11.69 -14.25
N ILE A 30 9.96 11.54 -15.05
CA ILE A 30 9.26 10.26 -15.18
C ILE A 30 10.16 9.34 -16.02
N HIS A 31 10.70 8.31 -15.40
CA HIS A 31 11.40 7.25 -16.11
C HIS A 31 10.39 6.37 -16.86
N LYS A 32 10.69 6.06 -18.13
CA LYS A 32 9.92 5.07 -18.89
C LYS A 32 10.17 3.69 -18.29
N LEU A 33 9.11 3.07 -17.76
CA LEU A 33 9.17 1.71 -17.23
C LEU A 33 9.37 0.71 -18.39
N ARG A 34 10.31 -0.20 -18.21
CA ARG A 34 10.52 -1.36 -19.08
C ARG A 34 9.78 -2.56 -18.51
N LEU A 35 9.44 -3.51 -19.37
CA LEU A 35 8.76 -4.76 -18.94
C LEU A 35 9.64 -5.62 -18.01
N ASP A 36 10.96 -5.40 -18.02
CA ASP A 36 11.91 -6.13 -17.19
C ASP A 36 12.06 -5.53 -15.78
N ASP A 37 11.66 -4.26 -15.58
CA ASP A 37 11.82 -3.56 -14.30
C ASP A 37 11.17 -4.28 -13.09
N PRO A 38 9.99 -4.91 -13.22
CA PRO A 38 9.40 -5.68 -12.12
C PRO A 38 10.27 -6.85 -11.65
N LEU A 39 10.99 -7.52 -12.56
CA LEU A 39 11.90 -8.61 -12.21
C LEU A 39 13.12 -8.09 -11.44
N GLU A 40 13.61 -6.91 -11.83
CA GLU A 40 14.69 -6.24 -11.11
C GLU A 40 14.26 -5.88 -9.68
N TRP A 41 13.05 -5.34 -9.50
CA TRP A 41 12.52 -5.03 -8.17
C TRP A 41 12.39 -6.26 -7.27
N ILE A 42 11.93 -7.39 -7.83
CA ILE A 42 11.87 -8.66 -7.10
C ILE A 42 13.29 -9.09 -6.68
N SER A 43 14.27 -8.98 -7.57
CA SER A 43 15.65 -9.35 -7.27
C SER A 43 16.26 -8.46 -6.19
N LEU A 44 15.96 -7.16 -6.20
CA LEU A 44 16.38 -6.20 -5.17
C LEU A 44 15.74 -6.55 -3.82
N GLY A 45 14.43 -6.84 -3.80
CA GLY A 45 13.73 -7.26 -2.58
C GLY A 45 14.29 -8.57 -2.01
N TRP A 46 14.65 -9.53 -2.86
CA TRP A 46 15.29 -10.77 -2.44
C TRP A 46 16.68 -10.52 -1.81
N ARG A 47 17.46 -9.64 -2.40
CA ARG A 47 18.76 -9.23 -1.84
C ARG A 47 18.62 -8.54 -0.48
N ASP A 48 17.62 -7.68 -0.32
CA ASP A 48 17.34 -7.02 0.95
C ASP A 48 16.89 -8.05 2.02
N PHE A 49 16.08 -9.03 1.64
CA PHE A 49 15.69 -10.15 2.51
C PHE A 49 16.91 -10.95 2.99
N LEU A 50 17.83 -11.30 2.08
CA LEU A 50 19.05 -12.05 2.44
C LEU A 50 19.99 -11.25 3.36
N ARG A 51 19.96 -9.91 3.29
CA ARG A 51 20.74 -9.04 4.16
C ARG A 51 20.12 -8.85 5.55
N ALA A 52 18.80 -8.96 5.66
CA ALA A 52 18.05 -8.78 6.89
C ALA A 52 17.05 -9.93 7.17
N PRO A 53 17.49 -11.20 7.19
CA PRO A 53 16.58 -12.36 7.20
C PRO A 53 15.69 -12.40 8.45
N ARG A 54 16.20 -11.98 9.62
CA ARG A 54 15.41 -11.97 10.86
C ARG A 54 14.21 -11.03 10.77
N VAL A 55 14.40 -9.85 10.19
CA VAL A 55 13.34 -8.85 10.02
C VAL A 55 12.38 -9.30 8.93
N GLY A 56 12.89 -9.77 7.80
CA GLY A 56 12.08 -10.29 6.70
C GLY A 56 11.21 -11.47 7.12
N LEU A 57 11.75 -12.44 7.88
CA LEU A 57 10.99 -13.57 8.42
C LEU A 57 9.90 -13.13 9.40
N PHE A 58 10.17 -12.12 10.23
CA PHE A 58 9.16 -11.58 11.13
C PHE A 58 7.95 -11.02 10.37
N PHE A 59 8.17 -10.15 9.39
CA PHE A 59 7.08 -9.60 8.57
C PHE A 59 6.39 -10.69 7.73
N GLY A 60 7.16 -11.62 7.16
CA GLY A 60 6.62 -12.79 6.45
C GLY A 60 5.73 -13.67 7.34
N SER A 61 6.12 -13.89 8.60
CA SER A 61 5.30 -14.60 9.58
C SER A 61 4.01 -13.88 9.90
N CYS A 62 4.01 -12.54 9.99
CA CYS A 62 2.79 -11.75 10.17
C CYS A 62 1.82 -11.98 9.02
N PHE A 63 2.28 -11.90 7.76
CA PHE A 63 1.44 -12.16 6.58
C PHE A 63 0.95 -13.61 6.53
N LEU A 64 1.80 -14.59 6.88
CA LEU A 64 1.42 -15.99 6.94
C LEU A 64 0.33 -16.24 7.98
N LEU A 65 0.46 -15.69 9.19
CA LEU A 65 -0.54 -15.80 10.25
C LEU A 65 -1.85 -15.12 9.86
N MET A 66 -1.79 -13.96 9.23
CA MET A 66 -2.97 -13.29 8.70
C MET A 66 -3.70 -14.17 7.67
N GLY A 67 -2.98 -14.70 6.67
CA GLY A 67 -3.56 -15.58 5.65
C GLY A 67 -4.12 -16.87 6.25
N HIS A 68 -3.40 -17.49 7.18
CA HIS A 68 -3.87 -18.70 7.86
C HIS A 68 -5.12 -18.45 8.71
N SER A 69 -5.17 -17.31 9.43
CA SER A 69 -6.36 -16.91 10.19
C SER A 69 -7.58 -16.73 9.28
N LEU A 70 -7.38 -16.17 8.08
CA LEU A 70 -8.46 -16.00 7.10
C LEU A 70 -9.00 -17.35 6.63
N LEU A 71 -8.12 -18.33 6.35
CA LEU A 71 -8.52 -19.69 5.98
C LEU A 71 -9.34 -20.37 7.10
N LEU A 72 -8.86 -20.29 8.34
CA LEU A 72 -9.58 -20.87 9.50
C LEU A 72 -10.96 -20.25 9.70
N VAL A 73 -11.08 -18.94 9.53
CA VAL A 73 -12.38 -18.25 9.65
C VAL A 73 -13.27 -18.60 8.45
N TYR A 74 -12.73 -18.73 7.26
CA TYR A 74 -13.47 -19.15 6.10
C TYR A 74 -14.08 -20.55 6.29
N GLU A 75 -13.34 -21.51 6.83
CA GLU A 75 -13.82 -22.87 7.08
C GLU A 75 -14.85 -22.97 8.20
N LYS A 76 -14.69 -22.20 9.29
CA LYS A 76 -15.46 -22.36 10.52
C LYS A 76 -16.58 -21.34 10.70
N ALA A 77 -16.40 -20.14 10.19
CA ALA A 77 -17.29 -19.00 10.42
C ALA A 77 -17.27 -18.02 9.23
N PRO A 78 -17.74 -18.44 8.03
CA PRO A 78 -17.63 -17.66 6.79
C PRO A 78 -18.27 -16.26 6.88
N ALA A 79 -19.25 -16.07 7.77
CA ALA A 79 -19.87 -14.75 7.98
C ALA A 79 -18.89 -13.67 8.46
N TYR A 80 -17.77 -14.04 9.08
CA TYR A 80 -16.75 -13.10 9.59
C TYR A 80 -15.59 -12.87 8.62
N VAL A 81 -15.54 -13.54 7.47
CA VAL A 81 -14.46 -13.42 6.48
C VAL A 81 -14.33 -11.99 6.00
N LEU A 82 -15.44 -11.32 5.70
CA LEU A 82 -15.44 -9.93 5.23
C LEU A 82 -14.85 -8.97 6.28
N ALA A 83 -15.23 -9.14 7.54
CA ALA A 83 -14.72 -8.30 8.63
C ALA A 83 -13.21 -8.52 8.85
N LEU A 84 -12.73 -9.75 8.72
CA LEU A 84 -11.33 -10.09 8.88
C LEU A 84 -10.49 -9.62 7.68
N SER A 85 -11.02 -9.74 6.46
CA SER A 85 -10.36 -9.24 5.23
C SER A 85 -10.21 -7.72 5.27
N ALA A 86 -11.23 -6.99 5.75
CA ALA A 86 -11.14 -5.55 5.97
C ALA A 86 -10.01 -5.17 6.94
N GLY A 87 -9.88 -5.91 8.06
CA GLY A 87 -8.77 -5.73 9.00
C GLY A 87 -7.41 -5.94 8.35
N PHE A 88 -7.27 -6.96 7.51
CA PHE A 88 -6.02 -7.26 6.81
C PHE A 88 -5.69 -6.25 5.73
N LEU A 89 -6.69 -5.77 4.99
CA LEU A 89 -6.53 -4.72 4.00
C LEU A 89 -5.97 -3.44 4.63
N VAL A 90 -6.44 -3.10 5.83
CA VAL A 90 -5.93 -1.94 6.57
C VAL A 90 -4.55 -2.20 7.15
N MET A 91 -4.28 -3.39 7.70
CA MET A 91 -2.99 -3.73 8.30
C MET A 91 -1.85 -3.86 7.28
N GLY A 92 -2.15 -4.31 6.05
CA GLY A 92 -1.16 -4.53 4.99
C GLY A 92 -0.23 -3.34 4.74
N PRO A 93 -0.73 -2.13 4.46
CA PRO A 93 0.09 -0.94 4.24
C PRO A 93 1.01 -0.59 5.41
N PHE A 94 0.59 -0.81 6.67
CA PHE A 94 1.42 -0.56 7.85
C PHE A 94 2.61 -1.52 7.90
N LEU A 95 2.38 -2.80 7.60
CA LEU A 95 3.46 -3.80 7.52
C LEU A 95 4.40 -3.50 6.35
N CYS A 96 3.87 -3.08 5.19
CA CYS A 96 4.68 -2.69 4.04
C CYS A 96 5.58 -1.48 4.34
N LEU A 97 5.10 -0.47 5.07
CA LEU A 97 5.93 0.66 5.50
C LEU A 97 7.12 0.20 6.34
N GLY A 98 6.92 -0.80 7.21
CA GLY A 98 8.01 -1.40 7.97
C GLY A 98 9.08 -2.01 7.07
N LEU A 99 8.67 -2.76 6.04
CA LEU A 99 9.60 -3.35 5.06
C LEU A 99 10.33 -2.28 4.24
N TYR A 100 9.64 -1.21 3.83
CA TYR A 100 10.29 -0.08 3.14
C TYR A 100 11.33 0.62 4.01
N ASP A 101 11.06 0.77 5.31
CA ASP A 101 12.05 1.36 6.24
C ASP A 101 13.29 0.46 6.39
N VAL A 102 13.12 -0.87 6.40
CA VAL A 102 14.24 -1.82 6.40
C VAL A 102 15.11 -1.67 5.14
N SER A 103 14.49 -1.65 3.96
CA SER A 103 15.22 -1.44 2.70
C SER A 103 15.94 -0.09 2.68
N ARG A 104 15.35 0.95 3.26
CA ARG A 104 15.97 2.27 3.40
C ARG A 104 17.18 2.23 4.32
N GLN A 105 17.09 1.54 5.49
CA GLN A 105 18.21 1.35 6.41
C GLN A 105 19.36 0.62 5.72
N LEU A 106 19.07 -0.46 5.00
CA LEU A 106 20.08 -1.23 4.26
C LEU A 106 20.79 -0.41 3.19
N ARG A 107 20.07 0.45 2.46
CA ARG A 107 20.65 1.36 1.46
C ARG A 107 21.52 2.45 2.09
N ALA A 108 21.17 2.90 3.30
CA ALA A 108 21.97 3.85 4.08
C ALA A 108 23.20 3.20 4.74
N GLY A 109 23.38 1.89 4.62
CA GLY A 109 24.46 1.15 5.30
C GLY A 109 24.24 0.99 6.79
N GLU A 110 23.01 1.28 7.29
CA GLU A 110 22.66 1.13 8.70
C GLU A 110 22.27 -0.33 9.03
N PRO A 111 22.50 -0.80 10.26
CA PRO A 111 22.04 -2.13 10.67
C PRO A 111 20.50 -2.17 10.70
N PRO A 112 19.88 -3.21 10.13
CA PRO A 112 18.42 -3.32 10.08
C PRO A 112 17.84 -3.48 11.49
N SER A 113 16.93 -2.57 11.87
CA SER A 113 16.30 -2.54 13.19
C SER A 113 14.80 -2.84 13.08
N LEU A 114 14.37 -3.99 13.63
CA LEU A 114 12.96 -4.39 13.69
C LEU A 114 12.12 -3.35 14.45
N LYS A 115 12.64 -2.83 15.56
CA LYS A 115 11.91 -1.83 16.36
C LYS A 115 11.61 -0.56 15.55
N ARG A 116 12.59 -0.04 14.81
CA ARG A 116 12.41 1.12 13.95
C ARG A 116 11.40 0.84 12.82
N ALA A 117 11.50 -0.33 12.19
CA ALA A 117 10.60 -0.76 11.14
C ALA A 117 9.13 -0.87 11.61
N LEU A 118 8.89 -1.43 12.80
CA LEU A 118 7.53 -1.54 13.36
C LEU A 118 6.90 -0.18 13.64
N PHE A 119 7.67 0.82 13.97
CA PHE A 119 7.21 2.18 14.27
C PHE A 119 7.42 3.18 13.12
N ALA A 120 7.75 2.69 11.91
CA ALA A 120 8.00 3.52 10.73
C ALA A 120 6.79 4.36 10.30
N TRP A 121 5.58 3.95 10.66
CA TRP A 121 4.34 4.67 10.38
C TRP A 121 4.04 5.85 11.33
N LEU A 122 4.68 5.91 12.51
CA LEU A 122 4.41 6.94 13.53
C LEU A 122 4.56 8.38 13.03
N PRO A 123 5.60 8.74 12.25
CA PRO A 123 5.75 10.11 11.74
C PRO A 123 4.60 10.54 10.82
N THR A 124 3.98 9.58 10.12
CA THR A 124 2.92 9.81 9.13
C THR A 124 1.54 9.33 9.60
N LYS A 125 1.35 9.16 10.92
CA LYS A 125 0.13 8.58 11.52
C LYS A 125 -1.17 9.24 11.05
N GLY A 126 -1.18 10.57 10.83
CA GLY A 126 -2.36 11.29 10.35
C GLY A 126 -2.73 10.89 8.92
N ALA A 127 -1.78 10.92 8.00
CA ALA A 127 -1.98 10.51 6.61
C ALA A 127 -2.34 9.01 6.52
N MET A 128 -1.68 8.16 7.32
CA MET A 128 -1.99 6.74 7.40
C MET A 128 -3.38 6.46 7.97
N GLY A 129 -3.83 7.25 8.95
CA GLY A 129 -5.18 7.15 9.49
C GLY A 129 -6.26 7.51 8.45
N ILE A 130 -6.06 8.57 7.69
CA ILE A 130 -6.96 8.94 6.58
C ILE A 130 -6.96 7.84 5.51
N PHE A 131 -5.82 7.34 5.12
CA PHE A 131 -5.70 6.26 4.14
C PHE A 131 -6.42 4.98 4.61
N ALA A 132 -6.22 4.57 5.86
CA ALA A 132 -6.91 3.44 6.47
C ALA A 132 -8.43 3.65 6.49
N GLY A 133 -8.90 4.86 6.80
CA GLY A 133 -10.32 5.22 6.76
C GLY A 133 -10.92 5.09 5.36
N ILE A 134 -10.21 5.56 4.34
CA ILE A 134 -10.62 5.43 2.93
C ILE A 134 -10.71 3.95 2.53
N LEU A 135 -9.71 3.14 2.89
CA LEU A 135 -9.72 1.70 2.61
C LEU A 135 -10.91 1.00 3.28
N LEU A 136 -11.22 1.33 4.55
CA LEU A 136 -12.38 0.77 5.25
C LEU A 136 -13.70 1.14 4.58
N ILE A 137 -13.87 2.40 4.17
CA ILE A 137 -15.07 2.84 3.46
C ILE A 137 -15.19 2.08 2.13
N LEU A 138 -14.10 1.94 1.39
CA LEU A 138 -14.08 1.23 0.12
C LEU A 138 -14.45 -0.25 0.30
N GLU A 139 -13.92 -0.91 1.32
CA GLU A 139 -14.24 -2.30 1.68
C GLU A 139 -15.73 -2.47 2.05
N LEU A 140 -16.28 -1.55 2.84
CA LEU A 140 -17.70 -1.57 3.18
C LEU A 140 -18.58 -1.38 1.94
N LEU A 141 -18.23 -0.48 1.04
CA LEU A 141 -18.95 -0.27 -0.22
C LEU A 141 -18.87 -1.51 -1.11
N TRP A 142 -17.69 -2.11 -1.24
CA TRP A 142 -17.49 -3.32 -2.02
C TRP A 142 -18.29 -4.50 -1.44
N GLY A 143 -18.27 -4.68 -0.12
CA GLY A 143 -19.04 -5.72 0.56
C GLY A 143 -20.56 -5.56 0.36
N ARG A 144 -21.06 -4.32 0.41
CA ARG A 144 -22.47 -4.03 0.10
C ARG A 144 -22.82 -4.30 -1.34
N ALA A 145 -21.98 -3.87 -2.29
CA ALA A 145 -22.17 -4.13 -3.71
C ALA A 145 -22.19 -5.64 -4.01
N SER A 146 -21.27 -6.40 -3.41
CA SER A 146 -21.20 -7.86 -3.56
C SER A 146 -22.48 -8.56 -3.07
N LEU A 147 -23.05 -8.12 -1.93
CA LEU A 147 -24.31 -8.66 -1.43
C LEU A 147 -25.49 -8.38 -2.37
N ILE A 148 -25.54 -7.18 -2.98
CA ILE A 148 -26.59 -6.83 -3.95
C ILE A 148 -26.47 -7.70 -5.19
N VAL A 149 -25.27 -7.82 -5.75
CA VAL A 149 -25.01 -8.68 -6.92
C VAL A 149 -25.41 -10.13 -6.62
N PHE A 150 -25.02 -10.63 -5.44
CA PHE A 150 -25.38 -11.97 -5.00
C PHE A 150 -26.90 -12.13 -4.92
N ALA A 151 -27.62 -11.22 -4.27
CA ALA A 151 -29.08 -11.28 -4.13
C ALA A 151 -29.82 -11.20 -5.48
N MET A 152 -29.23 -10.53 -6.48
CA MET A 152 -29.81 -10.45 -7.82
C MET A 152 -29.50 -11.67 -8.70
N SER A 153 -28.41 -12.39 -8.40
CA SER A 153 -27.95 -13.51 -9.22
C SER A 153 -28.54 -14.85 -8.78
N PHE A 154 -29.11 -14.94 -7.57
CA PHE A 154 -29.63 -16.19 -7.02
C PHE A 154 -31.08 -15.99 -6.58
N ASP A 155 -32.02 -16.73 -7.20
CA ASP A 155 -33.46 -16.72 -6.90
C ASP A 155 -33.79 -17.34 -5.54
N THR A 156 -32.91 -18.18 -5.00
CA THR A 156 -33.01 -18.77 -3.66
C THR A 156 -31.74 -18.49 -2.88
N ILE A 157 -31.88 -17.94 -1.67
CA ILE A 157 -30.76 -17.80 -0.76
C ILE A 157 -30.44 -19.19 -0.20
N PRO A 158 -29.42 -19.90 -0.69
CA PRO A 158 -28.99 -21.15 -0.09
C PRO A 158 -28.49 -20.84 1.33
N SER A 159 -28.71 -21.76 2.27
CA SER A 159 -28.11 -21.65 3.60
C SER A 159 -26.61 -21.39 3.46
N ALA A 160 -26.02 -20.55 4.31
CA ALA A 160 -24.67 -20.02 4.18
C ALA A 160 -23.55 -21.07 3.92
N GLN A 161 -23.82 -22.33 4.19
CA GLN A 161 -22.91 -23.44 3.95
C GLN A 161 -22.93 -23.98 2.51
N THR A 162 -24.01 -23.79 1.76
CA THR A 162 -24.16 -24.22 0.38
C THR A 162 -23.72 -23.17 -0.62
N THR A 163 -23.66 -21.91 -0.21
CA THR A 163 -23.46 -20.75 -1.09
C THR A 163 -22.10 -20.77 -1.79
N PHE A 164 -21.02 -21.09 -1.07
CA PHE A 164 -19.70 -21.11 -1.67
C PHE A 164 -19.46 -22.36 -2.53
N GLY A 165 -20.03 -23.50 -2.14
CA GLY A 165 -19.99 -24.72 -2.96
C GLY A 165 -20.76 -24.55 -4.28
N ALA A 166 -21.89 -23.84 -4.26
CA ALA A 166 -22.70 -23.56 -5.44
C ALA A 166 -22.06 -22.52 -6.38
N LEU A 167 -21.29 -21.57 -5.87
CA LEU A 167 -20.57 -20.58 -6.68
C LEU A 167 -19.45 -21.20 -7.53
N PHE A 168 -18.86 -22.30 -7.07
CA PHE A 168 -17.78 -23.01 -7.76
C PHE A 168 -18.24 -24.33 -8.40
N SER A 169 -19.52 -24.70 -8.29
CA SER A 169 -20.03 -25.83 -9.02
C SER A 169 -20.17 -25.49 -10.51
N LEU A 170 -19.64 -26.35 -11.37
CA LEU A 170 -19.70 -26.21 -12.84
C LEU A 170 -21.13 -26.18 -13.40
N GLU A 171 -22.12 -26.55 -12.58
CA GLU A 171 -23.55 -26.53 -12.94
C GLU A 171 -24.12 -25.11 -13.15
N ASN A 172 -23.48 -24.07 -12.62
CA ASN A 172 -23.89 -22.68 -12.80
C ASN A 172 -23.19 -21.98 -13.97
N ILE A 173 -22.45 -22.71 -14.81
CA ILE A 173 -21.69 -22.14 -15.96
C ILE A 173 -22.45 -22.34 -17.29
N ASP A 174 -23.54 -23.09 -17.31
CA ASP A 174 -24.41 -23.25 -18.48
C ASP A 174 -25.36 -22.05 -18.63
N PHE A 175 -24.82 -20.98 -19.22
CA PHE A 175 -25.58 -19.89 -19.84
C PHE A 175 -25.23 -19.80 -21.31
#